data_7300b9e18d5264114537adc12fb40fe8
#
_entry.id   7300b9e18d5264114537adc12fb40fe8
#
_cell.length_a   1.000
_cell.length_b   1.000
_cell.length_c   1.000
_cell.angle_alpha   90.00
_cell.angle_beta   90.00
_cell.angle_gamma   90.00
#
_symmetry.space_group_name_H-M   'P 1'
#
loop_
_entity.id
_entity.type
_entity.pdbx_description
1 polymer ?
#
loop_
_entity_poly.entity_id
_entity_poly.type
_entity_poly.pdbx_seq_one_letter_code
_entity_poly.pdbx_strand_id
1 'polypeptide(L)'
;MNIKPFAVEEWMNEYEVGALYNIAETCVDSVSLDELFELTGENKEDFLKDFCAQRLTYGDIWGSEALRSGISKLYHTIKADEVVLTHGAAGANHHVFCSLISAGDRVVSIMPTYQQLYSCLLYTSDAAD
;
A
#
# COMPACT_ATOMS: atom_id res chain seq x y z
N MET A 1 -18.81 5.48 16.27
CA MET A 1 -18.23 4.53 15.29
C MET A 1 -17.73 3.30 16.03
N ASN A 2 -18.22 2.11 15.70
CA ASN A 2 -17.79 0.86 16.34
C ASN A 2 -17.04 0.02 15.30
N ILE A 3 -15.71 0.22 15.24
CA ILE A 3 -14.84 -0.48 14.29
C ILE A 3 -14.45 -1.83 14.90
N LYS A 4 -14.76 -2.92 14.21
CA LYS A 4 -14.32 -4.25 14.63
C LYS A 4 -12.79 -4.35 14.50
N PRO A 5 -12.12 -5.01 15.47
CA PRO A 5 -10.70 -5.30 15.36
C PRO A 5 -10.36 -6.01 14.05
N PHE A 6 -9.15 -5.78 13.57
CA PHE A 6 -8.65 -6.43 12.36
C PHE A 6 -8.11 -7.81 12.74
N ALA A 7 -8.95 -8.83 12.63
CA ALA A 7 -8.71 -10.16 13.22
C ALA A 7 -7.41 -10.83 12.73
N VAL A 8 -7.02 -10.63 11.47
CA VAL A 8 -5.78 -11.18 10.93
C VAL A 8 -4.56 -10.50 11.56
N GLU A 9 -4.60 -9.17 11.69
CA GLU A 9 -3.50 -8.42 12.30
C GLU A 9 -3.34 -8.76 13.79
N GLU A 10 -4.45 -8.94 14.52
CA GLU A 10 -4.39 -9.38 15.91
C GLU A 10 -3.75 -10.77 16.03
N TRP A 11 -4.15 -11.68 15.15
CA TRP A 11 -3.60 -13.03 15.10
C TRP A 11 -2.10 -13.01 14.74
N MET A 12 -1.69 -12.23 13.74
CA MET A 12 -0.30 -12.08 13.32
C MET A 12 0.56 -11.50 14.45
N ASN A 13 0.09 -10.45 15.11
CA ASN A 13 0.81 -9.85 16.24
C ASN A 13 1.05 -10.82 17.39
N GLU A 14 0.13 -11.75 17.62
CA GLU A 14 0.26 -12.75 18.70
C GLU A 14 1.17 -13.92 18.31
N TYR A 15 1.08 -14.42 17.08
CA TYR A 15 1.66 -15.71 16.70
C TYR A 15 2.82 -15.63 15.71
N GLU A 16 2.87 -14.61 14.86
CA GLU A 16 3.84 -14.53 13.76
C GLU A 16 5.28 -14.32 14.26
N VAL A 17 5.48 -13.35 15.14
CA VAL A 17 6.82 -12.94 15.61
C VAL A 17 7.51 -14.04 16.39
N GLY A 18 6.74 -14.87 17.11
CA GLY A 18 7.26 -15.98 17.93
C GLY A 18 7.33 -17.31 17.21
N ALA A 19 6.87 -17.41 15.98
CA ALA A 19 6.81 -18.67 15.25
C ALA A 19 8.20 -19.17 14.87
N LEU A 20 8.54 -20.40 15.28
CA LEU A 20 9.78 -21.06 14.84
C LEU A 20 9.76 -21.37 13.35
N TYR A 21 8.59 -21.73 12.83
CA TYR A 21 8.35 -21.99 11.41
C TYR A 21 7.09 -21.25 10.98
N ASN A 22 7.25 -20.11 10.31
CA ASN A 22 6.12 -19.38 9.73
C ASN A 22 5.80 -19.97 8.35
N ILE A 23 4.74 -20.77 8.28
CA ILE A 23 4.24 -21.35 7.02
C ILE A 23 2.94 -20.66 6.54
N ALA A 24 2.50 -19.64 7.25
CA ALA A 24 1.28 -18.88 6.92
C ALA A 24 1.59 -17.52 6.23
N GLU A 25 2.88 -17.19 6.08
CA GLU A 25 3.32 -16.00 5.40
C GLU A 25 2.90 -16.00 3.93
N THR A 26 2.28 -14.92 3.50
CA THR A 26 1.83 -14.73 2.12
C THR A 26 2.52 -13.56 1.42
N CYS A 27 3.40 -12.87 2.11
CA CYS A 27 4.18 -11.78 1.54
C CYS A 27 5.32 -12.32 0.67
N VAL A 28 5.73 -11.52 -0.29
CA VAL A 28 6.97 -11.76 -1.04
C VAL A 28 8.16 -11.59 -0.10
N ASP A 29 9.19 -12.39 -0.24
CA ASP A 29 10.41 -12.24 0.52
C ASP A 29 10.96 -10.84 0.40
N SER A 30 11.28 -10.24 1.54
CA SER A 30 11.84 -8.90 1.59
C SER A 30 13.30 -8.92 1.15
N VAL A 31 13.68 -8.01 0.29
CA VAL A 31 15.08 -7.79 -0.08
C VAL A 31 15.71 -6.76 0.84
N SER A 32 16.98 -6.93 1.16
CA SER A 32 17.78 -5.90 1.79
C SER A 32 18.12 -4.78 0.79
N LEU A 33 18.56 -3.63 1.28
CA LEU A 33 19.00 -2.55 0.40
C LEU A 33 20.23 -2.96 -0.43
N ASP A 34 21.12 -3.78 0.13
CA ASP A 34 22.30 -4.29 -0.59
C ASP A 34 21.88 -5.21 -1.75
N GLU A 35 20.97 -6.14 -1.52
CA GLU A 35 20.40 -6.99 -2.57
C GLU A 35 19.69 -6.17 -3.65
N LEU A 36 19.02 -5.07 -3.27
CA LEU A 36 18.38 -4.19 -4.24
C LEU A 36 19.41 -3.50 -5.15
N PHE A 37 20.54 -3.03 -4.62
CA PHE A 37 21.61 -2.47 -5.42
C PHE A 37 22.26 -3.52 -6.34
N GLU A 38 22.43 -4.75 -5.87
CA GLU A 38 22.91 -5.86 -6.72
C GLU A 38 21.93 -6.14 -7.88
N LEU A 39 20.62 -6.15 -7.61
CA LEU A 39 19.59 -6.39 -8.61
C LEU A 39 19.48 -5.25 -9.65
N THR A 40 19.62 -4.01 -9.21
CA THR A 40 19.49 -2.84 -10.10
C THR A 40 20.78 -2.48 -10.81
N GLY A 41 21.92 -2.88 -10.27
CA GLY A 41 23.25 -2.49 -10.74
C GLY A 41 23.61 -1.02 -10.45
N GLU A 42 22.84 -0.35 -9.60
CA GLU A 42 23.11 1.02 -9.18
C GLU A 42 24.28 1.10 -8.19
N ASN A 43 25.06 2.18 -8.25
CA ASN A 43 26.14 2.41 -7.32
C ASN A 43 25.60 2.89 -5.97
N LYS A 44 25.79 2.09 -4.92
CA LYS A 44 25.32 2.37 -3.57
C LYS A 44 25.90 3.66 -2.99
N GLU A 45 27.18 3.96 -3.25
CA GLU A 45 27.87 5.14 -2.68
C GLU A 45 27.31 6.42 -3.30
N ASP A 46 27.10 6.42 -4.61
CA ASP A 46 26.52 7.56 -5.34
C ASP A 46 25.09 7.79 -4.89
N PHE A 47 24.27 6.73 -4.80
CA PHE A 47 22.89 6.81 -4.29
C PHE A 47 22.84 7.40 -2.88
N LEU A 48 23.65 6.89 -1.95
CA LEU A 48 23.66 7.38 -0.57
C LEU A 48 24.11 8.81 -0.48
N LYS A 49 25.07 9.23 -1.28
CA LYS A 49 25.52 10.61 -1.37
C LYS A 49 24.39 11.55 -1.78
N ASP A 50 23.67 11.20 -2.83
CA ASP A 50 22.55 12.00 -3.34
C ASP A 50 21.37 11.99 -2.38
N PHE A 51 21.06 10.84 -1.79
CA PHE A 51 20.00 10.69 -0.79
C PHE A 51 20.26 11.53 0.46
N CYS A 52 21.51 11.51 0.98
CA CYS A 52 21.89 12.34 2.14
C CYS A 52 21.94 13.84 1.83
N ALA A 53 22.10 14.23 0.58
CA ALA A 53 22.09 15.64 0.17
C ALA A 53 20.67 16.20 -0.01
N GLN A 54 19.66 15.36 -0.03
CA GLN A 54 18.27 15.80 -0.18
C GLN A 54 17.78 16.58 1.04
N ARG A 55 17.04 17.63 0.79
CA ARG A 55 16.36 18.36 1.86
C ARG A 55 15.10 17.60 2.29
N LEU A 56 14.90 17.48 3.59
CA LEU A 56 13.71 16.90 4.20
C LEU A 56 12.55 17.90 4.13
N THR A 57 11.96 18.01 2.97
CA THR A 57 10.82 18.88 2.69
C THR A 57 9.66 18.07 2.14
N TYR A 58 8.57 18.75 1.76
CA TYR A 58 7.43 18.10 1.12
C TYR A 58 7.85 17.50 -0.23
N GLY A 59 7.39 16.28 -0.50
CA GLY A 59 7.48 15.67 -1.82
C GLY A 59 6.37 16.13 -2.77
N ASP A 60 6.35 15.55 -3.97
CA ASP A 60 5.28 15.79 -4.94
C ASP A 60 3.94 15.26 -4.41
N ILE A 61 2.90 16.08 -4.50
CA ILE A 61 1.55 15.72 -4.01
C ILE A 61 1.01 14.45 -4.68
N TRP A 62 1.27 14.29 -5.98
CA TRP A 62 0.86 13.13 -6.76
C TRP A 62 1.87 11.96 -6.70
N GLY A 63 3.01 12.16 -6.04
CA GLY A 63 4.17 11.29 -6.12
C GLY A 63 5.11 11.64 -7.27
N SER A 64 6.38 11.21 -7.18
CA SER A 64 7.39 11.59 -8.15
C SER A 64 7.02 11.13 -9.57
N GLU A 65 7.32 11.98 -10.55
CA GLU A 65 7.05 11.66 -11.96
C GLU A 65 7.80 10.39 -12.40
N ALA A 66 9.03 10.20 -11.93
CA ALA A 66 9.84 9.02 -12.25
C ALA A 66 9.13 7.72 -11.80
N LEU A 67 8.59 7.69 -10.57
CA LEU A 67 7.88 6.52 -10.05
C LEU A 67 6.54 6.31 -10.78
N ARG A 68 5.77 7.36 -11.00
CA ARG A 68 4.49 7.27 -11.74
C ARG A 68 4.71 6.79 -13.19
N SER A 69 5.75 7.29 -13.85
CA SER A 69 6.14 6.84 -15.20
C SER A 69 6.63 5.39 -15.19
N GLY A 70 7.35 4.97 -14.15
CA GLY A 70 7.75 3.57 -13.98
C GLY A 70 6.54 2.64 -13.83
N ILE A 71 5.60 3.01 -12.97
CA ILE A 71 4.36 2.24 -12.74
C ILE A 71 3.51 2.16 -14.01
N SER A 72 3.33 3.26 -14.72
CA SER A 72 2.52 3.27 -15.95
C SER A 72 3.02 2.30 -17.01
N LYS A 73 4.33 2.04 -17.07
CA LYS A 73 4.95 1.07 -18.01
C LYS A 73 4.58 -0.40 -17.72
N LEU A 74 4.06 -0.69 -16.53
CA LEU A 74 3.56 -2.03 -16.18
C LEU A 74 2.18 -2.32 -16.80
N TYR A 75 1.53 -1.31 -17.36
CA TYR A 75 0.18 -1.38 -17.92
C TYR A 75 0.17 -0.95 -19.39
N HIS A 76 -0.74 -1.50 -20.17
CA HIS A 76 -0.84 -1.18 -21.60
C HIS A 76 -1.55 0.15 -21.89
N THR A 77 -2.45 0.59 -21.00
CA THR A 77 -3.36 1.71 -21.29
C THR A 77 -3.27 2.84 -20.27
N ILE A 78 -2.51 2.67 -19.19
CA ILE A 78 -2.40 3.65 -18.11
C ILE A 78 -1.26 4.63 -18.40
N LYS A 79 -1.53 5.93 -18.25
CA LYS A 79 -0.54 6.99 -18.37
C LYS A 79 -0.04 7.43 -16.99
N ALA A 80 1.11 8.08 -16.96
CA ALA A 80 1.71 8.55 -15.70
C ALA A 80 0.85 9.56 -14.93
N ASP A 81 0.04 10.36 -15.63
CA ASP A 81 -0.90 11.33 -15.04
C ASP A 81 -2.18 10.67 -14.48
N GLU A 82 -2.40 9.40 -14.79
CA GLU A 82 -3.50 8.59 -14.25
C GLU A 82 -3.07 7.75 -13.02
N VAL A 83 -1.80 7.88 -12.59
CA VAL A 83 -1.25 7.18 -11.42
C VAL A 83 -1.18 8.12 -10.22
N VAL A 84 -1.79 7.73 -9.12
CA VAL A 84 -1.71 8.41 -7.82
C VAL A 84 -1.01 7.50 -6.83
N LEU A 85 0.00 8.02 -6.15
CA LEU A 85 0.76 7.26 -5.16
C LEU A 85 0.17 7.42 -3.76
N THR A 86 0.16 6.34 -3.01
CA THR A 86 -0.28 6.32 -1.62
C THR A 86 0.72 5.54 -0.76
N HIS A 87 0.64 5.73 0.55
CA HIS A 87 1.42 4.95 1.50
C HIS A 87 0.73 3.61 1.78
N GLY A 88 1.18 2.57 1.09
CA GLY A 88 0.66 1.21 1.21
C GLY A 88 -0.67 0.98 0.50
N ALA A 89 -0.97 -0.29 0.20
CA ALA A 89 -2.22 -0.70 -0.44
C ALA A 89 -3.46 -0.39 0.41
N ALA A 90 -3.35 -0.43 1.74
CA ALA A 90 -4.43 -0.07 2.64
C ALA A 90 -4.81 1.42 2.49
N GLY A 91 -3.84 2.31 2.30
CA GLY A 91 -4.08 3.72 1.98
C GLY A 91 -4.79 3.89 0.65
N ALA A 92 -4.37 3.17 -0.39
CA ALA A 92 -5.00 3.20 -1.70
C ALA A 92 -6.48 2.77 -1.64
N ASN A 93 -6.76 1.64 -1.00
CA ASN A 93 -8.13 1.16 -0.81
C ASN A 93 -8.99 2.17 -0.04
N HIS A 94 -8.45 2.77 1.02
CA HIS A 94 -9.17 3.78 1.79
C HIS A 94 -9.56 4.99 0.92
N HIS A 95 -8.61 5.51 0.13
CA HIS A 95 -8.90 6.62 -0.78
C HIS A 95 -9.96 6.27 -1.84
N VAL A 96 -9.90 5.07 -2.41
CA VAL A 96 -10.92 4.59 -3.36
C VAL A 96 -12.30 4.56 -2.69
N PHE A 97 -12.40 3.97 -1.50
CA PHE A 97 -13.69 3.87 -0.81
C PHE A 97 -14.26 5.24 -0.45
N CYS A 98 -13.44 6.11 0.13
CA CYS A 98 -13.89 7.45 0.52
C CYS A 98 -14.22 8.36 -0.66
N SER A 99 -13.61 8.13 -1.83
CA SER A 99 -13.81 8.99 -3.01
C SER A 99 -14.94 8.54 -3.91
N LEU A 100 -15.21 7.24 -3.98
CA LEU A 100 -16.12 6.66 -4.98
C LEU A 100 -17.39 6.07 -4.38
N ILE A 101 -17.45 5.84 -3.07
CA ILE A 101 -18.58 5.15 -2.45
C ILE A 101 -19.33 6.11 -1.54
N SER A 102 -20.64 6.17 -1.75
CA SER A 102 -21.59 6.99 -0.98
C SER A 102 -22.63 6.12 -0.28
N ALA A 103 -23.30 6.67 0.73
CA ALA A 103 -24.40 5.99 1.39
C ALA A 103 -25.49 5.60 0.37
N GLY A 104 -25.90 4.33 0.41
CA GLY A 104 -26.89 3.76 -0.53
C GLY A 104 -26.29 3.06 -1.76
N ASP A 105 -24.98 3.19 -2.00
CA ASP A 105 -24.32 2.46 -3.08
C ASP A 105 -24.26 0.96 -2.79
N ARG A 106 -24.24 0.18 -3.86
CA ARG A 106 -24.12 -1.28 -3.79
C ARG A 106 -22.70 -1.69 -4.17
N VAL A 107 -22.00 -2.30 -3.24
CA VAL A 107 -20.65 -2.81 -3.43
C VAL A 107 -20.64 -4.33 -3.34
N VAL A 108 -19.94 -4.99 -4.26
CA VAL A 108 -19.72 -6.43 -4.26
C VAL A 108 -18.29 -6.71 -3.80
N SER A 109 -18.15 -7.48 -2.73
CA SER A 109 -16.87 -7.97 -2.24
C SER A 109 -16.79 -9.48 -2.37
N ILE A 110 -15.66 -10.00 -2.86
CA ILE A 110 -15.41 -11.44 -2.98
C ILE A 110 -14.92 -11.95 -1.63
N MET A 111 -15.45 -13.08 -1.18
CA MET A 111 -15.05 -13.71 0.09
C MET A 111 -14.49 -15.13 -0.13
N PRO A 112 -13.48 -15.55 0.63
CA PRO A 112 -12.74 -14.80 1.67
C PRO A 112 -11.76 -13.77 1.07
N THR A 113 -11.57 -12.65 1.76
CA THR A 113 -10.69 -11.57 1.33
C THR A 113 -10.14 -10.77 2.51
N TYR A 114 -9.23 -9.85 2.25
CA TYR A 114 -8.67 -8.92 3.22
C TYR A 114 -9.79 -8.09 3.88
N GLN A 115 -9.79 -8.02 5.20
CA GLN A 115 -10.90 -7.46 5.99
C GLN A 115 -11.27 -6.03 5.59
N GLN A 116 -10.30 -5.21 5.18
CA GLN A 116 -10.55 -3.85 4.73
C GLN A 116 -11.56 -3.77 3.59
N LEU A 117 -11.54 -4.75 2.66
CA LEU A 117 -12.37 -4.74 1.46
C LEU A 117 -13.88 -4.95 1.73
N TYR A 118 -14.26 -5.31 2.94
CA TYR A 118 -15.66 -5.36 3.34
C TYR A 118 -15.95 -4.54 4.61
N SER A 119 -15.01 -4.41 5.53
CA SER A 119 -15.24 -3.65 6.76
C SER A 119 -15.25 -2.14 6.56
N CYS A 120 -14.34 -1.59 5.73
CA CYS A 120 -14.30 -0.16 5.45
C CYS A 120 -15.61 0.35 4.86
N LEU A 121 -16.26 -0.44 4.03
CA LEU A 121 -17.52 -0.09 3.38
C LEU A 121 -18.67 0.16 4.38
N LEU A 122 -18.65 -0.52 5.52
CA LEU A 122 -19.63 -0.35 6.58
C LEU A 122 -19.46 0.96 7.36
N TYR A 123 -18.26 1.56 7.31
CA TYR A 123 -17.94 2.76 8.09
C TYR A 123 -17.96 4.03 7.23
N THR A 124 -17.74 3.94 5.94
CA THR A 124 -17.84 5.08 5.03
C THR A 124 -19.29 5.52 4.81
N SER A 125 -20.25 4.61 4.93
CA SER A 125 -21.67 4.90 4.81
C SER A 125 -22.31 5.44 6.10
N ASP A 126 -21.78 5.08 7.28
CA ASP A 126 -22.30 5.51 8.58
C ASP A 126 -21.71 6.84 9.10
N ALA A 127 -20.68 7.37 8.43
CA ALA A 127 -20.04 8.62 8.83
C ALA A 127 -20.81 9.88 8.38
N ALA A 128 -21.99 9.72 7.77
CA ALA A 128 -22.81 10.79 7.25
C ALA A 128 -24.12 11.07 8.04
N ASP A 129 -24.30 10.43 9.23
CA ASP A 129 -25.39 10.74 10.18
C ASP A 129 -24.86 11.48 11.42
#